data_7b94cbb424f31941884fa03a7d2cf926
#
_entry.id   7b94cbb424f31941884fa03a7d2cf926
#
_cell.length_a   1.000
_cell.length_b   1.000
_cell.length_c   1.000
_cell.angle_alpha   90.00
_cell.angle_beta   90.00
_cell.angle_gamma   90.00
#
_symmetry.space_group_name_H-M   'P 1'
#
loop_
_entity.id
_entity.type
_entity.pdbx_description
1 polymer ?
#
loop_
_entity_poly.entity_id
_entity_poly.type
_entity_poly.pdbx_seq_one_letter_code
_entity_poly.pdbx_strand_id
1 'polypeptide(L)'
;MEYKTITRPDGSEQQLAVYGGKCRFWMEGIYDSLPDTAEKRAEECSLPVKIDRRADGTVSVGTQSLVPWDTDYGKLEIMADVYLNYLAQVFNLPDDDYVKTKLEFGSESSTHDELMTAEEREIVK
;
A
#
# COMPACT_ATOMS: atom_id res chain seq x y z
N MET A 1 -8.04 -17.35 -13.12
CA MET A 1 -7.57 -15.94 -13.03
C MET A 1 -8.14 -15.16 -14.21
N GLU A 2 -8.62 -13.97 -13.96
CA GLU A 2 -9.20 -13.09 -14.97
C GLU A 2 -8.35 -11.84 -15.09
N TYR A 3 -8.30 -11.26 -16.29
CA TYR A 3 -7.57 -10.01 -16.52
C TYR A 3 -8.54 -8.92 -16.94
N LYS A 4 -8.34 -7.71 -16.39
CA LYS A 4 -9.10 -6.51 -16.76
C LYS A 4 -8.13 -5.41 -17.16
N THR A 5 -8.53 -4.60 -18.12
CA THR A 5 -7.74 -3.44 -18.55
C THR A 5 -8.27 -2.21 -17.84
N ILE A 6 -7.37 -1.47 -17.18
CA ILE A 6 -7.71 -0.20 -16.54
C ILE A 6 -6.93 0.93 -17.18
N THR A 7 -7.48 2.14 -17.07
CA THR A 7 -6.78 3.36 -17.50
C THR A 7 -6.23 4.07 -16.26
N ARG A 8 -4.93 4.32 -16.26
CA ARG A 8 -4.28 5.05 -15.17
C ARG A 8 -4.58 6.56 -15.27
N PRO A 9 -4.36 7.30 -14.17
CA PRO A 9 -4.57 8.76 -14.20
C PRO A 9 -3.77 9.50 -15.27
N ASP A 10 -2.61 8.96 -15.68
CA ASP A 10 -1.78 9.53 -16.73
C ASP A 10 -2.25 9.18 -18.15
N GLY A 11 -3.35 8.46 -18.28
CA GLY A 11 -3.92 8.06 -19.56
C GLY A 11 -3.40 6.74 -20.10
N SER A 12 -2.37 6.17 -19.49
CA SER A 12 -1.83 4.87 -19.93
C SER A 12 -2.75 3.73 -19.49
N GLU A 13 -2.65 2.60 -20.19
CA GLU A 13 -3.44 1.42 -19.87
C GLU A 13 -2.58 0.37 -19.15
N GLN A 14 -3.20 -0.37 -18.25
CA GLN A 14 -2.56 -1.47 -17.54
C GLN A 14 -3.51 -2.65 -17.49
N GLN A 15 -2.97 -3.84 -17.66
CA GLN A 15 -3.73 -5.08 -17.48
C GLN A 15 -3.58 -5.55 -16.04
N LEU A 16 -4.71 -5.78 -15.36
CA LEU A 16 -4.75 -6.24 -13.98
C LEU A 16 -5.13 -7.71 -13.90
N ALA A 17 -4.46 -8.43 -13.02
CA ALA A 17 -4.90 -9.76 -12.61
C ALA A 17 -6.01 -9.59 -11.57
N VAL A 18 -7.16 -10.21 -11.83
CA VAL A 18 -8.35 -10.07 -10.98
C VAL A 18 -8.70 -11.44 -10.38
N TYR A 19 -8.94 -11.45 -9.09
CA TYR A 19 -9.24 -12.64 -8.30
C TYR A 19 -10.58 -12.44 -7.62
N GLY A 20 -11.64 -13.06 -8.15
CA GLY A 20 -12.97 -12.90 -7.56
C GLY A 20 -13.47 -11.47 -7.53
N GLY A 21 -13.18 -10.69 -8.59
CA GLY A 21 -13.58 -9.29 -8.68
C GLY A 21 -12.68 -8.31 -7.95
N LYS A 22 -11.57 -8.77 -7.40
CA LYS A 22 -10.62 -7.92 -6.67
C LYS A 22 -9.23 -7.97 -7.28
N CYS A 23 -8.46 -6.90 -7.09
CA CYS A 23 -7.09 -6.82 -7.56
C CYS A 23 -6.18 -6.36 -6.42
N ARG A 24 -4.87 -6.58 -6.59
CA ARG A 24 -3.87 -6.11 -5.63
C ARG A 24 -3.69 -4.61 -5.77
N PHE A 25 -3.61 -3.92 -4.64
CA PHE A 25 -3.40 -2.48 -4.59
C PHE A 25 -2.33 -2.16 -3.55
N TRP A 26 -1.30 -1.44 -3.98
CA TRP A 26 -0.17 -1.04 -3.15
C TRP A 26 -0.31 0.42 -2.73
N MET A 27 -0.21 0.67 -1.43
CA MET A 27 -0.22 2.02 -0.86
C MET A 27 1.10 2.25 -0.13
N GLU A 28 1.76 3.36 -0.39
CA GLU A 28 3.05 3.66 0.19
C GLU A 28 3.14 5.13 0.58
N GLY A 29 3.55 5.39 1.82
CA GLY A 29 3.89 6.72 2.28
C GLY A 29 5.40 6.87 2.36
N ILE A 30 5.94 7.99 1.89
CA ILE A 30 7.37 8.29 1.95
C ILE A 30 7.56 9.42 2.95
N TYR A 31 8.40 9.18 3.94
CA TYR A 31 8.64 10.09 5.07
C TYR A 31 10.11 10.54 5.06
N ASP A 32 10.36 11.77 5.56
CA ASP A 32 11.73 12.27 5.69
C ASP A 32 12.54 11.45 6.69
N SER A 33 11.89 10.97 7.74
CA SER A 33 12.53 10.13 8.75
C SER A 33 11.49 9.28 9.45
N LEU A 34 11.96 8.24 10.13
CA LEU A 34 11.11 7.37 10.92
C LEU A 34 11.90 6.93 12.15
N PRO A 35 11.29 6.95 13.36
CA PRO A 35 11.99 6.50 14.56
C PRO A 35 12.52 5.08 14.42
N ASP A 36 13.64 4.77 15.05
CA ASP A 36 14.22 3.42 15.03
C ASP A 36 13.29 2.37 15.65
N THR A 37 12.34 2.82 16.47
CA THR A 37 11.36 1.94 17.12
C THR A 37 10.17 1.60 16.23
N ALA A 38 10.09 2.15 15.02
CA ALA A 38 8.91 1.99 14.17
C ALA A 38 8.64 0.52 13.81
N GLU A 39 9.68 -0.24 13.46
CA GLU A 39 9.53 -1.65 13.09
C GLU A 39 8.97 -2.46 14.26
N LYS A 40 9.51 -2.22 15.46
CA LYS A 40 9.03 -2.90 16.66
C LYS A 40 7.59 -2.53 16.97
N ARG A 41 7.26 -1.25 16.83
CA ARG A 41 5.90 -0.78 17.09
C ARG A 41 4.91 -1.36 16.10
N ALA A 42 5.29 -1.46 14.82
CA ALA A 42 4.45 -2.10 13.80
C ALA A 42 4.20 -3.56 14.15
N GLU A 43 5.22 -4.26 14.62
CA GLU A 43 5.10 -5.65 15.05
C GLU A 43 4.18 -5.78 16.26
N GLU A 44 4.37 -4.93 17.28
CA GLU A 44 3.53 -4.92 18.47
C GLU A 44 2.06 -4.66 18.18
N CYS A 45 1.77 -3.80 17.18
CA CYS A 45 0.41 -3.47 16.77
C CYS A 45 -0.11 -4.40 15.68
N SER A 46 0.65 -5.40 15.27
CA SER A 46 0.31 -6.34 14.20
C SER A 46 -0.07 -5.62 12.90
N LEU A 47 0.64 -4.55 12.57
CA LEU A 47 0.39 -3.80 11.34
C LEU A 47 1.01 -4.51 10.14
N PRO A 48 0.23 -4.77 9.07
CA PRO A 48 0.75 -5.42 7.87
C PRO A 48 1.45 -4.41 6.96
N VAL A 49 2.62 -3.94 7.38
CA VAL A 49 3.38 -2.91 6.66
C VAL A 49 4.78 -3.38 6.35
N LYS A 50 5.33 -2.84 5.26
CA LYS A 50 6.74 -3.04 4.90
C LYS A 50 7.45 -1.70 5.05
N ILE A 51 8.48 -1.67 5.89
CA ILE A 51 9.27 -0.47 6.14
C ILE A 51 10.60 -0.62 5.41
N ASP A 52 10.91 0.35 4.57
CA ASP A 52 12.14 0.35 3.78
C ASP A 52 12.90 1.66 4.05
N ARG A 53 14.07 1.53 4.70
CA ARG A 53 14.93 2.67 5.02
C ARG A 53 15.95 2.83 3.90
N ARG A 54 15.89 3.98 3.22
CA ARG A 54 16.70 4.25 2.04
C ARG A 54 18.04 4.88 2.40
N ALA A 55 19.00 4.78 1.48
CA ALA A 55 20.32 5.33 1.67
C ALA A 55 20.32 6.87 1.78
N ASP A 56 19.34 7.55 1.20
CA ASP A 56 19.21 9.01 1.28
C ASP A 56 18.59 9.50 2.58
N GLY A 57 18.28 8.60 3.51
CA GLY A 57 17.68 8.93 4.80
C GLY A 57 16.16 8.90 4.80
N THR A 58 15.51 8.87 3.64
CA THR A 58 14.06 8.75 3.59
C THR A 58 13.63 7.32 3.91
N VAL A 59 12.37 7.18 4.34
CA VAL A 59 11.81 5.87 4.71
C VAL A 59 10.46 5.71 4.05
N SER A 60 10.24 4.56 3.41
CA SER A 60 8.93 4.23 2.89
C SER A 60 8.23 3.23 3.80
N VAL A 61 6.93 3.42 3.97
CA VAL A 61 6.07 2.49 4.71
C VAL A 61 4.91 2.15 3.79
N GLY A 62 4.79 0.89 3.43
CA GLY A 62 3.80 0.46 2.46
C GLY A 62 3.03 -0.76 2.90
N THR A 63 1.87 -0.94 2.30
CA THR A 63 1.05 -2.12 2.51
C THR A 63 0.35 -2.50 1.21
N GLN A 64 -0.01 -3.75 1.09
CA GLN A 64 -0.78 -4.24 -0.04
C GLN A 64 -2.09 -4.83 0.47
N SER A 65 -3.17 -4.54 -0.24
CA SER A 65 -4.47 -5.14 0.06
C SER A 65 -5.21 -5.47 -1.23
N LEU A 66 -6.31 -6.17 -1.11
CA LEU A 66 -7.20 -6.43 -2.22
C LEU A 66 -8.32 -5.40 -2.22
N VAL A 67 -8.59 -4.83 -3.39
CA VAL A 67 -9.68 -3.87 -3.59
C VAL A 67 -10.49 -4.30 -4.81
N PRO A 68 -11.79 -3.93 -4.90
CA PRO A 68 -12.55 -4.17 -6.12
C PRO A 68 -11.83 -3.56 -7.31
N TRP A 69 -11.71 -4.31 -8.42
CA TRP A 69 -10.89 -3.90 -9.57
C TRP A 69 -11.42 -2.61 -10.22
N ASP A 70 -12.71 -2.32 -10.09
CA ASP A 70 -13.37 -1.16 -10.68
C ASP A 70 -13.53 0.00 -9.70
N THR A 71 -12.80 -0.02 -8.57
CA THR A 71 -12.87 1.07 -7.59
C THR A 71 -12.33 2.36 -8.21
N ASP A 72 -13.05 3.46 -8.03
CA ASP A 72 -12.62 4.77 -8.50
C ASP A 72 -11.30 5.18 -7.86
N TYR A 73 -10.38 5.69 -8.67
CA TYR A 73 -9.03 6.06 -8.21
C TYR A 73 -9.07 7.11 -7.09
N GLY A 74 -10.01 8.06 -7.18
CA GLY A 74 -10.17 9.07 -6.14
C GLY A 74 -10.52 8.46 -4.78
N LYS A 75 -11.33 7.39 -4.77
CA LYS A 75 -11.66 6.68 -3.53
C LYS A 75 -10.43 5.97 -2.98
N LEU A 76 -9.59 5.42 -3.85
CA LEU A 76 -8.34 4.77 -3.43
C LEU A 76 -7.38 5.79 -2.81
N GLU A 77 -7.31 7.00 -3.36
CA GLU A 77 -6.49 8.07 -2.78
C GLU A 77 -6.97 8.44 -1.38
N ILE A 78 -8.28 8.57 -1.18
CA ILE A 78 -8.85 8.88 0.13
C ILE A 78 -8.54 7.76 1.12
N MET A 79 -8.70 6.52 0.71
CA MET A 79 -8.41 5.36 1.54
C MET A 79 -6.94 5.35 1.97
N ALA A 80 -6.04 5.62 1.03
CA ALA A 80 -4.61 5.68 1.32
C ALA A 80 -4.28 6.80 2.29
N ASP A 81 -4.86 7.99 2.12
CA ASP A 81 -4.63 9.12 3.01
C ASP A 81 -5.07 8.80 4.44
N VAL A 82 -6.24 8.19 4.59
CA VAL A 82 -6.75 7.80 5.91
C VAL A 82 -5.81 6.79 6.57
N TYR A 83 -5.37 5.79 5.81
CA TYR A 83 -4.48 4.75 6.34
C TYR A 83 -3.11 5.30 6.71
N LEU A 84 -2.53 6.14 5.85
CA LEU A 84 -1.21 6.72 6.10
C LEU A 84 -1.22 7.71 7.27
N ASN A 85 -2.31 8.46 7.44
CA ASN A 85 -2.49 9.30 8.62
C ASN A 85 -2.57 8.46 9.90
N TYR A 86 -3.25 7.33 9.84
CA TYR A 86 -3.31 6.40 10.96
C TYR A 86 -1.91 5.87 11.31
N LEU A 87 -1.12 5.49 10.31
CA LEU A 87 0.26 5.05 10.53
C LEU A 87 1.12 6.13 11.16
N ALA A 88 0.96 7.38 10.72
CA ALA A 88 1.70 8.49 11.29
C ALA A 88 1.41 8.63 12.78
N GLN A 89 0.15 8.47 13.19
CA GLN A 89 -0.22 8.50 14.60
C GLN A 89 0.40 7.33 15.38
N VAL A 90 0.38 6.13 14.80
CA VAL A 90 0.95 4.95 15.44
C VAL A 90 2.45 5.12 15.68
N PHE A 91 3.16 5.73 14.73
CA PHE A 91 4.61 5.94 14.81
C PHE A 91 4.99 7.25 15.51
N ASN A 92 4.02 8.04 15.97
CA ASN A 92 4.24 9.35 16.61
C ASN A 92 5.04 10.32 15.72
N LEU A 93 4.68 10.35 14.43
CA LEU A 93 5.36 11.23 13.48
C LEU A 93 4.76 12.64 13.52
N PRO A 94 5.60 13.70 13.38
CA PRO A 94 5.08 15.03 13.12
C PRO A 94 4.33 15.09 11.79
N ASP A 95 3.31 15.94 11.70
CA ASP A 95 2.48 16.04 10.50
C ASP A 95 3.28 16.44 9.25
N ASP A 96 4.41 17.12 9.41
CA ASP A 96 5.23 17.62 8.32
C ASP A 96 6.33 16.65 7.85
N ASP A 97 6.48 15.49 8.49
CA ASP A 97 7.47 14.50 8.06
C ASP A 97 7.02 13.72 6.82
N TYR A 98 5.75 13.82 6.49
CA TYR A 98 5.17 13.11 5.35
C TYR A 98 5.52 13.84 4.05
N VAL A 99 6.21 13.13 3.13
CA VAL A 99 6.72 13.74 1.89
C VAL A 99 5.79 13.48 0.72
N LYS A 100 5.40 12.24 0.49
CA LYS A 100 4.52 11.94 -0.62
C LYS A 100 3.89 10.56 -0.51
N THR A 101 2.81 10.35 -1.27
CA THR A 101 2.11 9.06 -1.39
C THR A 101 2.40 8.45 -2.76
N LYS A 102 2.58 7.14 -2.78
CA LYS A 102 2.67 6.37 -4.01
C LYS A 102 1.58 5.30 -4.00
N LEU A 103 0.79 5.25 -5.08
CA LEU A 103 -0.30 4.29 -5.23
C LEU A 103 -0.07 3.51 -6.52
N GLU A 104 -0.14 2.19 -6.44
CA GLU A 104 0.05 1.33 -7.61
C GLU A 104 -0.89 0.13 -7.56
N PHE A 105 -1.40 -0.24 -8.73
CA PHE A 105 -2.05 -1.53 -8.88
C PHE A 105 -0.96 -2.58 -9.06
N GLY A 106 -1.03 -3.64 -8.26
CA GLY A 106 -0.03 -4.68 -8.29
C GLY A 106 -0.14 -5.57 -9.51
N SER A 107 1.01 -5.94 -10.08
CA SER A 107 1.11 -6.95 -11.11
C SER A 107 1.57 -8.26 -10.48
N GLU A 108 1.55 -9.35 -11.27
CA GLU A 108 2.03 -10.64 -10.79
C GLU A 108 3.49 -10.61 -10.34
N SER A 109 4.28 -9.68 -10.90
CA SER A 109 5.71 -9.58 -10.60
C SER A 109 6.03 -8.72 -9.38
N SER A 110 5.05 -7.99 -8.83
CA SER A 110 5.26 -7.11 -7.67
C SER A 110 4.28 -7.45 -6.56
N THR A 111 4.35 -8.68 -6.06
CA THR A 111 3.43 -9.17 -5.03
C THR A 111 4.04 -9.02 -3.65
N HIS A 112 3.21 -8.60 -2.70
CA HIS A 112 3.54 -8.53 -1.28
C HIS A 112 2.46 -9.26 -0.48
N ASP A 113 2.21 -10.51 -0.87
CA ASP A 113 1.12 -11.30 -0.28
C ASP A 113 1.33 -11.54 1.22
N GLU A 114 2.58 -11.43 1.70
CA GLU A 114 2.89 -11.53 3.12
C GLU A 114 2.23 -10.41 3.95
N LEU A 115 1.82 -9.32 3.30
CA LEU A 115 1.14 -8.20 3.97
C LEU A 115 -0.38 -8.35 3.94
N MET A 116 -0.89 -9.37 3.26
CA MET A 116 -2.33 -9.64 3.18
C MET A 116 -2.80 -10.46 4.37
N THR A 117 -4.10 -10.37 4.67
CA THR A 117 -4.73 -11.26 5.64
C THR A 117 -4.75 -12.70 5.10
N ALA A 118 -4.98 -13.66 5.99
CA ALA A 118 -5.10 -15.06 5.57
C ALA A 118 -6.26 -15.25 4.58
N GLU A 119 -7.36 -14.52 4.80
CA GLU A 119 -8.53 -14.56 3.91
C GLU A 119 -8.17 -14.03 2.52
N GLU A 120 -7.48 -12.90 2.45
CA GLU A 120 -7.05 -12.31 1.18
C GLU A 120 -6.09 -13.24 0.43
N ARG A 121 -5.16 -13.88 1.14
CA ARG A 121 -4.22 -14.82 0.52
C ARG A 121 -4.92 -16.02 -0.11
N GLU A 122 -6.02 -16.47 0.48
CA GLU A 122 -6.81 -17.56 -0.09
C GLU A 122 -7.46 -17.15 -1.41
N ILE A 123 -7.87 -15.91 -1.54
CA ILE A 123 -8.51 -15.40 -2.76
C ILE A 123 -7.53 -15.40 -3.93
N VAL A 124 -6.25 -15.06 -3.70
CA VAL A 124 -5.25 -14.93 -4.76
C VAL A 124 -4.50 -16.23 -5.08
N LYS A 125 -4.82 -17.29 -4.41
CA LYS A 125 -4.23 -18.61 -4.64
C LYS A 125 -4.47 -19.15 -6.04
#